data_ca6309d2ca39f4fd7f586d8a6eee141d
#
_entry.id   ca6309d2ca39f4fd7f586d8a6eee141d
#
_cell.length_a   1.000
_cell.length_b   1.000
_cell.length_c   1.000
_cell.angle_alpha   90.00
_cell.angle_beta   90.00
_cell.angle_gamma   90.00
#
_symmetry.space_group_name_H-M   'P 1'
#
loop_
_entity.id
_entity.type
_entity.pdbx_description
1 polymer ?
#
loop_
_entity_poly.entity_id
_entity_poly.type
_entity_poly.pdbx_seq_one_letter_code
_entity_poly.pdbx_strand_id
1 'polypeptide(L)' 'MDIQKYSAMYQEIKLLQPEDTLRLIMETDNEEEKRFWGVIGNFLLQEKQKIVIKRELF' A
#
# COMPACT_ATOMS: atom_id res chain seq x y z
N MET A 1 -22.85 -4.22 5.31
CA MET A 1 -21.42 -4.20 4.99
C MET A 1 -20.65 -4.91 6.09
N ASP A 2 -19.72 -5.74 5.71
CA ASP A 2 -18.90 -6.46 6.68
C ASP A 2 -17.63 -5.66 7.01
N ILE A 3 -17.68 -4.91 8.09
CA ILE A 3 -16.60 -4.04 8.51
C ILE A 3 -15.34 -4.86 8.85
N GLN A 4 -15.51 -6.02 9.48
CA GLN A 4 -14.37 -6.85 9.86
C GLN A 4 -13.62 -7.38 8.64
N LYS A 5 -14.35 -7.74 7.58
CA LYS A 5 -13.74 -8.21 6.34
C LYS A 5 -12.85 -7.13 5.72
N TYR A 6 -13.35 -5.91 5.62
CA TYR A 6 -12.60 -4.82 5.01
C TYR A 6 -11.45 -4.36 5.88
N SER A 7 -11.64 -4.40 7.19
CA SER A 7 -10.55 -4.11 8.13
C SER A 7 -9.41 -5.12 7.97
N ALA A 8 -9.74 -6.40 7.80
CA ALA A 8 -8.73 -7.43 7.57
C ALA A 8 -7.98 -7.18 6.25
N MET A 9 -8.69 -6.79 5.21
CA MET A 9 -8.06 -6.45 3.92
C MET A 9 -7.10 -5.28 4.06
N TYR A 10 -7.47 -4.27 4.81
CA TYR A 10 -6.62 -3.11 5.08
C TYR A 10 -5.33 -3.54 5.78
N GLN A 11 -5.44 -4.41 6.79
CA GLN A 11 -4.28 -4.90 7.52
C GLN A 11 -3.34 -5.69 6.60
N GLU A 12 -3.90 -6.52 5.72
CA GLU A 12 -3.10 -7.27 4.77
C GLU A 12 -2.36 -6.35 3.80
N ILE A 13 -3.04 -5.31 3.32
CA ILE A 13 -2.42 -4.33 2.42
C ILE A 13 -1.27 -3.61 3.12
N LYS A 14 -1.42 -3.28 4.38
CA LYS A 14 -0.36 -2.60 5.15
C LYS A 14 0.89 -3.46 5.32
N LEU A 15 0.76 -4.77 5.23
CA LEU A 15 1.90 -5.68 5.32
C LEU A 15 2.71 -5.72 4.03
N LEU A 16 2.16 -5.24 2.92
CA LEU A 16 2.88 -5.19 1.65
C LEU A 16 4.01 -4.17 1.70
N GLN A 17 5.06 -4.45 0.96
CA GLN A 17 6.12 -3.49 0.73
C GLN A 17 5.84 -2.71 -0.56
N PRO A 18 6.35 -1.48 -0.70
CA PRO A 18 6.18 -0.74 -1.96
C PRO A 18 6.68 -1.53 -3.18
N GLU A 19 7.69 -2.36 -3.01
CA GLU A 19 8.21 -3.22 -4.07
C GLU A 19 7.17 -4.21 -4.56
N ASP A 20 6.35 -4.72 -3.65
CA ASP A 20 5.29 -5.66 -3.99
C ASP A 20 4.24 -5.02 -4.87
N THR A 21 3.90 -3.74 -4.62
CA THR A 21 2.93 -3.03 -5.44
C THR A 21 3.45 -2.80 -6.85
N LEU A 22 4.74 -2.52 -7.00
CA LEU A 22 5.35 -2.41 -8.30
C LEU A 22 5.25 -3.72 -9.09
N ARG A 23 5.49 -4.83 -8.41
CA ARG A 23 5.38 -6.14 -9.02
C ARG A 23 3.95 -6.42 -9.47
N LEU A 24 2.98 -6.08 -8.64
CA LEU A 24 1.56 -6.24 -8.99
C LEU A 24 1.20 -5.40 -10.22
N ILE A 25 1.70 -4.18 -10.31
CA ILE A 25 1.48 -3.32 -11.47
C ILE A 25 2.05 -3.96 -12.73
N MET A 26 3.23 -4.54 -12.62
CA MET A 26 3.88 -5.17 -13.77
C MET A 26 3.19 -6.44 -14.22
N GLU A 27 2.59 -7.18 -13.31
CA GLU A 27 1.98 -8.46 -13.61
C GLU A 27 0.52 -8.36 -14.05
N THR A 28 -0.18 -7.29 -13.68
CA THR A 28 -1.58 -7.14 -14.07
C THR A 28 -1.72 -6.54 -15.46
N ASP A 29 -2.71 -7.01 -16.21
CA ASP A 29 -3.06 -6.44 -17.52
C ASP A 29 -4.18 -5.41 -17.43
N ASN A 30 -4.77 -5.25 -16.26
CA ASN A 30 -5.92 -4.37 -16.04
C ASN A 30 -5.45 -2.97 -15.66
N GLU A 31 -5.82 -1.97 -16.48
CA GLU A 31 -5.42 -0.59 -16.25
C GLU A 31 -5.94 -0.02 -14.94
N GLU A 32 -7.16 -0.38 -14.56
CA GLU A 32 -7.74 0.09 -13.31
C GLU A 32 -7.01 -0.49 -12.11
N GLU A 33 -6.61 -1.76 -12.19
CA GLU A 33 -5.83 -2.37 -11.12
C GLU A 33 -4.44 -1.75 -11.01
N LYS A 34 -3.83 -1.40 -12.14
CA LYS A 34 -2.55 -0.70 -12.13
C LYS A 34 -2.65 0.62 -11.38
N ARG A 35 -3.70 1.39 -11.63
CA ARG A 35 -3.93 2.65 -10.93
C ARG A 35 -4.16 2.41 -9.44
N PHE A 36 -4.94 1.40 -9.11
CA PHE A 36 -5.22 1.04 -7.72
C PHE A 36 -3.93 0.72 -6.98
N TRP A 37 -3.10 -0.14 -7.54
CA TRP A 37 -1.85 -0.52 -6.89
C TRP A 37 -0.85 0.63 -6.84
N GLY A 38 -0.91 1.53 -7.81
CA GLY A 38 -0.12 2.77 -7.77
C GLY A 38 -0.47 3.63 -6.57
N VAL A 39 -1.77 3.81 -6.31
CA VAL A 39 -2.24 4.56 -5.14
C VAL A 39 -1.82 3.87 -3.84
N ILE A 40 -1.98 2.54 -3.78
CA ILE A 40 -1.58 1.76 -2.61
C ILE A 40 -0.08 1.87 -2.37
N GLY A 41 0.72 1.82 -3.45
CA GLY A 41 2.16 1.99 -3.34
C GLY A 41 2.55 3.33 -2.75
N ASN A 42 1.91 4.41 -3.19
CA ASN A 42 2.13 5.74 -2.61
C ASN A 42 1.75 5.79 -1.14
N PHE A 43 0.62 5.19 -0.79
CA PHE A 43 0.18 5.12 0.59
C PHE A 43 1.23 4.44 1.47
N LEU A 44 1.76 3.31 1.01
CA LEU A 44 2.76 2.57 1.77
C LEU A 44 4.07 3.34 1.92
N LEU A 45 4.47 4.05 0.86
CA LEU A 45 5.66 4.90 0.92
C LEU A 45 5.49 6.03 1.92
N GLN A 46 4.33 6.68 1.91
CA GLN A 46 4.05 7.77 2.85
C GLN A 46 4.06 7.30 4.29
N GLU A 47 3.53 6.10 4.55
CA GLU A 47 3.55 5.54 5.89
C GLU A 47 4.98 5.31 6.38
N LYS A 48 5.85 4.80 5.51
CA LYS A 48 7.26 4.60 5.85
C LYS A 48 7.97 5.93 6.07
N GLN A 49 7.70 6.93 5.24
CA GLN A 49 8.30 8.25 5.38
C GLN A 49 7.89 8.93 6.68
N LYS A 50 6.64 8.77 7.09
CA LYS A 50 6.17 9.31 8.36
C LYS A 50 6.95 8.76 9.53
N ILE A 51 7.23 7.46 9.52
CA ILE A 51 7.98 6.81 10.58
C ILE A 51 9.41 7.35 10.62
N VAL A 52 10.04 7.48 9.46
CA VAL A 52 11.41 8.00 9.35
C VAL A 52 11.49 9.44 9.83
N ILE A 53 10.55 10.28 9.40
CA ILE A 53 10.51 11.69 9.79
C ILE A 53 10.36 11.83 11.31
N LYS A 54 9.48 11.03 11.91
CA LYS A 54 9.31 11.08 13.37
C LYS A 54 10.59 10.71 14.10
N ARG A 55 11.34 9.74 13.59
CA ARG A 55 12.61 9.34 14.20
C ARG A 55 13.66 10.42 14.07
N GLU A 56 13.70 11.12 12.96
CA GLU A 56 14.69 12.19 12.73
C GLU A 56 14.42 13.43 13.57
N LEU A 57 13.17 13.65 13.97
CA LEU A 57 12.82 14.79 14.80
C LEU A 57 13.25 14.61 16.26
N PHE A 58 13.65 13.44 16.65
CA PHE A 58 14.11 13.13 17.99
C PHE A 58 15.50 12.49 17.96
#